data_0da96afb69db39b7a6fadfdd70063277
#
_entry.id   0da96afb69db39b7a6fadfdd70063277
#
_cell.length_a   1.000
_cell.length_b   1.000
_cell.length_c   1.000
_cell.angle_alpha   90.00
_cell.angle_beta   90.00
_cell.angle_gamma   90.00
#
_symmetry.space_group_name_H-M   'P 1'
#
loop_
_entity.id
_entity.type
_entity.pdbx_description
1 polymer ?
#
loop_
_entity_poly.entity_id
_entity_poly.type
_entity_poly.pdbx_seq_one_letter_code
_entity_poly.pdbx_strand_id
1 'polypeptide(L)'
;MSNVFERIKNEKIIAIIRGIPASSILETAQALLDGGVRLMEITFNQENPQTIQETADSIRMLHRHFGDQVLLGAGTVMTTDQVDLAKDCGALYIISPNVNILSNTSHGLDTS
;
A
#
# COMPACT_ATOMS: atom_id res chain seq x y z
N MET A 1 -14.80 -1.46 -17.65
CA MET A 1 -14.14 -1.53 -16.35
C MET A 1 -12.83 -0.79 -16.39
N SER A 2 -12.66 0.11 -15.51
CA SER A 2 -11.41 0.82 -15.49
C SER A 2 -10.37 -0.08 -14.84
N ASN A 3 -9.24 -0.21 -15.43
CA ASN A 3 -8.25 -1.03 -14.80
C ASN A 3 -7.48 -0.21 -13.78
N VAL A 4 -6.94 -0.91 -12.79
CA VAL A 4 -6.26 -0.30 -11.66
C VAL A 4 -5.10 0.56 -12.13
N PHE A 5 -4.36 0.08 -13.11
CA PHE A 5 -3.21 0.79 -13.63
C PHE A 5 -3.60 2.15 -14.19
N GLU A 6 -4.71 2.19 -14.95
CA GLU A 6 -5.19 3.45 -15.50
C GLU A 6 -5.61 4.41 -14.39
N ARG A 7 -6.25 3.88 -13.35
CA ARG A 7 -6.69 4.72 -12.25
C ARG A 7 -5.49 5.31 -11.52
N ILE A 8 -4.45 4.51 -11.28
CA ILE A 8 -3.26 4.99 -10.62
C ILE A 8 -2.57 6.07 -11.44
N LYS A 9 -2.48 5.88 -12.74
CA LYS A 9 -1.86 6.86 -13.63
C LYS A 9 -2.56 8.20 -13.61
N ASN A 10 -3.87 8.19 -13.39
CA ASN A 10 -4.65 9.42 -13.41
C ASN A 10 -4.54 10.22 -12.12
N GLU A 11 -4.07 9.60 -11.04
CA GLU A 11 -3.86 10.32 -9.80
C GLU A 11 -2.53 11.05 -9.86
N LYS A 12 -2.54 12.33 -9.55
CA LYS A 12 -1.36 13.16 -9.67
C LYS A 12 -0.64 13.39 -8.35
N ILE A 13 -1.31 13.03 -7.25
CA ILE A 13 -0.75 13.20 -5.92
C ILE A 13 -0.84 11.88 -5.20
N ILE A 14 0.28 11.45 -4.64
CA ILE A 14 0.32 10.25 -3.82
C ILE A 14 0.68 10.66 -2.40
N ALA A 15 -0.09 10.19 -1.45
CA ALA A 15 0.23 10.39 -0.03
C ALA A 15 0.98 9.18 0.47
N ILE A 16 2.17 9.40 0.98
CA ILE A 16 2.96 8.32 1.55
C ILE A 16 2.79 8.38 3.06
N ILE A 17 2.19 7.35 3.62
CA ILE A 17 1.84 7.30 5.03
C ILE A 17 2.83 6.39 5.74
N ARG A 18 3.54 6.97 6.69
CA ARG A 18 4.58 6.26 7.43
C ARG A 18 4.44 6.56 8.91
N GLY A 19 4.45 5.52 9.72
CA GLY A 19 4.47 5.71 11.17
C GLY A 19 3.17 6.15 11.78
N ILE A 20 2.05 6.03 11.07
CA ILE A 20 0.75 6.38 11.61
C ILE A 20 0.17 5.15 12.31
N PRO A 21 -0.20 5.25 13.60
CA PRO A 21 -0.80 4.11 14.29
C PRO A 21 -2.13 3.71 13.66
N ALA A 22 -2.45 2.42 13.79
CA ALA A 22 -3.71 1.91 13.24
C ALA A 22 -4.91 2.65 13.82
N SER A 23 -4.79 3.13 15.06
CA SER A 23 -5.90 3.86 15.67
C SER A 23 -6.21 5.19 15.01
N SER A 24 -5.25 5.74 14.26
CA SER A 24 -5.43 7.04 13.60
C SER A 24 -5.50 6.94 12.09
N ILE A 25 -5.37 5.74 11.54
CA ILE A 25 -5.21 5.61 10.08
C ILE A 25 -6.47 5.99 9.32
N LEU A 26 -7.64 5.67 9.86
CA LEU A 26 -8.89 6.00 9.18
C LEU A 26 -9.11 7.50 9.13
N GLU A 27 -8.81 8.19 10.22
CA GLU A 27 -8.93 9.64 10.25
C GLU A 27 -7.98 10.31 9.28
N THR A 28 -6.76 9.80 9.23
CA THR A 28 -5.74 10.33 8.33
C THR A 28 -6.18 10.18 6.88
N ALA A 29 -6.68 8.99 6.53
CA ALA A 29 -7.12 8.74 5.17
C ALA A 29 -8.35 9.57 4.82
N GLN A 30 -9.27 9.75 5.76
CA GLN A 30 -10.45 10.56 5.51
C GLN A 30 -10.06 12.00 5.22
N ALA A 31 -9.11 12.55 5.98
CA ALA A 31 -8.64 13.91 5.76
C ALA A 31 -8.01 14.06 4.38
N LEU A 32 -7.25 13.04 3.95
CA LEU A 32 -6.64 13.07 2.62
C LEU A 32 -7.70 13.00 1.53
N LEU A 33 -8.69 12.15 1.71
CA LEU A 33 -9.79 12.05 0.74
C LEU A 33 -10.55 13.36 0.64
N ASP A 34 -10.83 13.99 1.77
CA ASP A 34 -11.54 15.27 1.78
C ASP A 34 -10.77 16.33 1.02
N GLY A 35 -9.44 16.21 1.01
CA GLY A 35 -8.60 17.13 0.25
C GLY A 35 -8.37 16.72 -1.20
N GLY A 36 -8.97 15.62 -1.64
CA GLY A 36 -8.86 15.17 -3.02
C GLY A 36 -7.75 14.18 -3.29
N VAL A 37 -7.09 13.68 -2.27
CA VAL A 37 -6.01 12.70 -2.45
C VAL A 37 -6.57 11.31 -2.29
N ARG A 38 -6.49 10.51 -3.34
CA ARG A 38 -7.05 9.16 -3.33
C ARG A 38 -6.00 8.06 -3.38
N LEU A 39 -4.79 8.37 -3.83
CA LEU A 39 -3.73 7.39 -3.96
C LEU A 39 -2.86 7.45 -2.70
N MET A 40 -2.85 6.35 -1.95
CA MET A 40 -2.20 6.30 -0.65
C MET A 40 -1.29 5.09 -0.58
N GLU A 41 -0.06 5.32 -0.18
CA GLU A 41 0.91 4.26 -0.02
C GLU A 41 1.22 4.10 1.46
N ILE A 42 1.00 2.91 1.99
CA ILE A 42 1.25 2.61 3.39
C ILE A 42 2.61 1.90 3.45
N THR A 43 3.55 2.47 4.17
CA THR A 43 4.93 2.03 4.14
C THR A 43 5.26 1.14 5.32
N PHE A 44 5.83 -0.03 5.03
CA PHE A 44 6.34 -0.92 6.08
C PHE A 44 7.63 -0.35 6.66
N ASN A 45 7.78 -0.47 7.97
CA ASN A 45 8.99 -0.05 8.67
C ASN A 45 9.87 -1.27 8.92
N GLN A 46 10.88 -1.45 8.08
CA GLN A 46 11.73 -2.64 8.17
C GLN A 46 12.67 -2.60 9.37
N GLU A 47 12.90 -1.41 9.92
CA GLU A 47 13.74 -1.29 11.11
C GLU A 47 13.05 -1.75 12.37
N ASN A 48 11.75 -1.90 12.32
CA ASN A 48 10.98 -2.33 13.46
C ASN A 48 10.01 -3.42 13.03
N PRO A 49 10.48 -4.67 12.97
CA PRO A 49 9.64 -5.77 12.46
C PRO A 49 8.34 -5.97 13.23
N GLN A 50 8.27 -5.50 14.46
CA GLN A 50 7.05 -5.62 15.24
C GLN A 50 5.89 -4.82 14.64
N THR A 51 6.21 -3.83 13.83
CA THR A 51 5.16 -2.99 13.22
C THR A 51 4.65 -3.53 11.89
N ILE A 52 5.23 -4.62 11.40
CA ILE A 52 4.82 -5.17 10.10
C ILE A 52 3.34 -5.57 10.14
N GLN A 53 2.93 -6.27 11.19
CA GLN A 53 1.54 -6.69 11.30
C GLN A 53 0.61 -5.49 11.47
N GLU A 54 1.02 -4.50 12.23
CA GLU A 54 0.21 -3.30 12.40
C GLU A 54 0.02 -2.56 11.09
N THR A 55 1.07 -2.49 10.28
CA THR A 55 0.98 -1.84 8.98
C THR A 55 0.03 -2.62 8.07
N ALA A 56 0.12 -3.94 8.09
CA ALA A 56 -0.79 -4.77 7.31
C ALA A 56 -2.23 -4.57 7.77
N ASP A 57 -2.44 -4.48 9.08
CA ASP A 57 -3.78 -4.23 9.63
C ASP A 57 -4.31 -2.88 9.17
N SER A 58 -3.45 -1.87 9.10
CA SER A 58 -3.85 -0.55 8.61
C SER A 58 -4.32 -0.63 7.17
N ILE A 59 -3.60 -1.36 6.32
CA ILE A 59 -4.02 -1.53 4.92
C ILE A 59 -5.38 -2.21 4.87
N ARG A 60 -5.56 -3.25 5.68
CA ARG A 60 -6.83 -3.98 5.71
C ARG A 60 -7.97 -3.08 6.15
N MET A 61 -7.75 -2.28 7.19
CA MET A 61 -8.76 -1.36 7.69
C MET A 61 -9.16 -0.35 6.63
N LEU A 62 -8.18 0.21 5.95
CA LEU A 62 -8.45 1.19 4.90
C LEU A 62 -9.22 0.55 3.75
N HIS A 63 -8.84 -0.65 3.36
CA HIS A 63 -9.51 -1.36 2.28
C HIS A 63 -10.96 -1.64 2.64
N ARG A 64 -11.20 -2.10 3.86
CA ARG A 64 -12.56 -2.45 4.30
C ARG A 64 -13.43 -1.23 4.48
N HIS A 65 -12.86 -0.14 4.96
CA HIS A 65 -13.64 1.05 5.26
C HIS A 65 -13.96 1.87 4.01
N PHE A 66 -12.96 2.07 3.17
CA PHE A 66 -13.10 2.96 2.02
C PHE A 66 -13.36 2.25 0.70
N GLY A 67 -12.99 0.99 0.59
CA GLY A 67 -13.19 0.26 -0.64
C GLY A 67 -12.52 0.96 -1.82
N ASP A 68 -13.31 1.20 -2.86
CA ASP A 68 -12.80 1.80 -4.10
C ASP A 68 -12.54 3.29 -4.00
N GLN A 69 -12.87 3.92 -2.89
CA GLN A 69 -12.64 5.35 -2.75
C GLN A 69 -11.16 5.68 -2.65
N VAL A 70 -10.34 4.74 -2.21
CA VAL A 70 -8.90 4.92 -2.11
C VAL A 70 -8.20 3.87 -2.96
N LEU A 71 -7.03 4.26 -3.47
CA LEU A 71 -6.15 3.35 -4.19
C LEU A 71 -4.95 3.10 -3.28
N LEU A 72 -4.89 1.89 -2.75
CA LEU A 72 -3.90 1.55 -1.72
C LEU A 72 -2.70 0.83 -2.31
N GLY A 73 -1.52 1.28 -1.92
CA GLY A 73 -0.29 0.57 -2.21
C GLY A 73 0.48 0.29 -0.93
N ALA A 74 1.37 -0.67 -0.98
CA ALA A 74 2.28 -0.97 0.12
C ALA A 74 3.69 -0.58 -0.29
N GLY A 75 4.36 0.19 0.56
CA GLY A 75 5.70 0.70 0.28
C GLY A 75 6.76 0.01 1.13
N THR A 76 7.98 0.03 0.64
CA THR A 76 9.14 -0.52 1.32
C THR A 76 8.93 -2.00 1.67
N VAL A 77 8.42 -2.73 0.68
CA VAL A 77 8.20 -4.17 0.82
C VAL A 77 9.50 -4.89 0.46
N MET A 78 10.00 -5.71 1.36
CA MET A 78 11.34 -6.28 1.23
C MET A 78 11.34 -7.79 1.01
N THR A 79 10.26 -8.48 1.35
CA THR A 79 10.22 -9.95 1.25
C THR A 79 8.96 -10.40 0.53
N THR A 80 9.00 -11.62 0.01
CA THR A 80 7.81 -12.20 -0.62
C THR A 80 6.68 -12.40 0.38
N ASP A 81 7.02 -12.71 1.63
CA ASP A 81 5.98 -12.82 2.66
C ASP A 81 5.25 -11.50 2.85
N GLN A 82 5.99 -10.39 2.81
CA GLN A 82 5.38 -9.07 2.93
C GLN A 82 4.55 -8.72 1.71
N VAL A 83 4.98 -9.15 0.52
CA VAL A 83 4.18 -8.97 -0.69
C VAL A 83 2.84 -9.67 -0.53
N ASP A 84 2.87 -10.93 -0.11
CA ASP A 84 1.65 -11.71 0.04
C ASP A 84 0.75 -11.10 1.10
N LEU A 85 1.33 -10.67 2.22
CA LEU A 85 0.57 -10.07 3.31
C LEU A 85 -0.12 -8.79 2.84
N ALA A 86 0.60 -7.94 2.13
CA ALA A 86 0.04 -6.68 1.66
C ALA A 86 -1.10 -6.91 0.66
N LYS A 87 -0.90 -7.85 -0.26
CA LYS A 87 -1.93 -8.17 -1.24
C LYS A 87 -3.18 -8.74 -0.58
N ASP A 88 -2.99 -9.61 0.41
CA ASP A 88 -4.11 -10.20 1.13
C ASP A 88 -4.90 -9.14 1.89
N CYS A 89 -4.24 -8.08 2.31
CA CYS A 89 -4.91 -7.00 3.04
C CYS A 89 -5.59 -5.99 2.13
N GLY A 90 -5.35 -6.05 0.84
CA GLY A 90 -6.04 -5.19 -0.11
C GLY A 90 -5.18 -4.20 -0.87
N ALA A 91 -3.85 -4.31 -0.76
CA ALA A 91 -2.97 -3.42 -1.53
C ALA A 91 -3.09 -3.73 -3.01
N LEU A 92 -3.23 -2.68 -3.81
CA LEU A 92 -3.38 -2.80 -5.26
C LEU A 92 -2.05 -2.79 -5.98
N TYR A 93 -1.01 -2.26 -5.34
CA TYR A 93 0.32 -2.24 -5.92
C TYR A 93 1.35 -2.32 -4.79
N ILE A 94 2.56 -2.68 -5.17
CA ILE A 94 3.66 -2.92 -4.23
C ILE A 94 4.87 -2.13 -4.71
N ILE A 95 5.49 -1.38 -3.80
CA ILE A 95 6.72 -0.66 -4.07
C ILE A 95 7.82 -1.25 -3.20
N SER A 96 8.90 -1.62 -3.84
CA SER A 96 10.06 -2.17 -3.14
C SER A 96 11.32 -1.40 -3.51
N PRO A 97 12.14 -1.04 -2.55
CA PRO A 97 13.43 -0.43 -2.87
C PRO A 97 14.40 -1.42 -3.49
N ASN A 98 14.11 -2.71 -3.39
CA ASN A 98 14.94 -3.75 -3.99
C ASN A 98 14.16 -4.47 -5.06
N VAL A 99 14.04 -3.82 -6.21
CA VAL A 99 13.24 -4.32 -7.32
C VAL A 99 13.71 -5.68 -7.81
N ASN A 100 15.02 -5.93 -7.74
CA ASN A 100 15.56 -7.18 -8.24
C ASN A 100 15.02 -8.38 -7.50
N ILE A 101 14.86 -8.27 -6.20
CA ILE A 101 14.31 -9.36 -5.42
C ILE A 101 12.91 -9.69 -5.89
N LEU A 102 12.08 -8.69 -6.05
CA LEU A 102 10.70 -8.93 -6.42
C LEU A 102 10.55 -9.43 -7.83
N SER A 103 11.33 -8.89 -8.77
CA SER A 103 11.22 -9.33 -10.15
C SER A 103 11.70 -10.77 -10.30
N ASN A 104 12.65 -11.20 -9.50
CA ASN A 104 13.12 -12.56 -9.54
C ASN A 104 12.13 -13.55 -8.94
N THR A 105 11.37 -13.11 -7.98
CA THR A 105 10.44 -14.00 -7.30
C THR A 105 9.11 -14.08 -7.96
N SER A 106 8.75 -13.06 -8.64
CA SER A 106 7.49 -13.16 -9.29
C SER A 106 7.63 -13.84 -10.59
N HIS A 107 8.42 -14.13 -10.84
CA HIS A 107 8.54 -14.59 -11.91
C HIS A 107 7.88 -14.43 -12.67
N GLY A 108 8.09 -14.15 -12.17
CA GLY A 108 7.57 -13.83 -12.88
C GLY A 108 7.31 -12.45 -12.99
N LEU A 109 7.43 -11.91 -12.70
CA LEU A 109 7.15 -10.64 -12.80
C LEU A 109 8.15 -9.85 -13.25
N ASP A 110 8.52 -10.22 -13.42
CA ASP A 110 9.23 -9.65 -13.78
C ASP A 110 9.20 -8.53 -14.08
N THR A 111 9.23 -8.19 -13.83
CA THR A 111 9.07 -7.36 -13.86
C THR A 111 9.42 -6.59 -13.97
N SER A 112 9.62 -6.56 -14.09
CA SER A 112 9.91 -5.95 -14.15
C SER A 112 9.82 -5.29 -14.15
#